data_2113bf2dde7a56d465e9ca51fe491661
#
_entry.id   2113bf2dde7a56d465e9ca51fe491661
#
_cell.length_a   1.000
_cell.length_b   1.000
_cell.length_c   1.000
_cell.angle_alpha   90.00
_cell.angle_beta   90.00
_cell.angle_gamma   90.00
#
_symmetry.space_group_name_H-M   'P 1'
#
loop_
_entity.id
_entity.type
_entity.pdbx_description
1 polymer ?
#
loop_
_entity_poly.entity_id
_entity_poly.type
_entity_poly.pdbx_seq_one_letter_code
_entity_poly.pdbx_strand_id
1 'polypeptide(L)'
;FYRVIGTFDAVAKDGRALPLEAEWKAVEGSRYFGTPCLYKDNGFKEEERARELIAYLKEGEPLTAAVVSKEKKKETKNPPLLYNLAELQNDCSKMFKISPDEALKVVQELYEKKMVTYPRTDARVLSTAVAKEIRKNISGLSGYSPMRAFVQEILQGSSWQNLAKTRYVNDKQITDHYAIVPTGQGLGSLRQLTPLQEKVYQVICRRFLSIFYPPAVYQKYTLELERKKEHFFAGFKVLSEPGYLKVADVNLAKKPGVEETFEDQKEENPDKNNTESPKVDRTELLQVLADLKKNDILTVADLRVKEGETSPPKRYTSGSMILAMENAGQLIEDEELRAQIKGSGIGTSATRAEILKKLVSI
;
A
#
# COMPACT_ATOMS: atom_id res chain seq x y z
N PHE A 1 2.81 -4.02 -25.43
CA PHE A 1 4.21 -4.43 -25.26
C PHE A 1 4.28 -5.87 -24.78
N TYR A 2 5.37 -6.55 -25.08
CA TYR A 2 5.52 -7.99 -24.89
C TYR A 2 6.68 -8.27 -23.95
N ARG A 3 6.38 -8.95 -22.83
CA ARG A 3 7.36 -9.31 -21.80
C ARG A 3 7.73 -10.78 -21.94
N VAL A 4 8.97 -11.11 -21.61
CA VAL A 4 9.43 -12.51 -21.55
C VAL A 4 9.46 -12.96 -20.09
N ILE A 5 8.69 -13.99 -19.79
CA ILE A 5 8.61 -14.60 -18.46
C ILE A 5 9.27 -15.98 -18.54
N GLY A 6 10.22 -16.24 -17.64
CA GLY A 6 10.83 -17.53 -17.45
C GLY A 6 10.27 -18.21 -16.20
N THR A 7 10.02 -19.49 -16.27
CA THR A 7 9.75 -20.38 -15.14
C THR A 7 11.00 -21.20 -14.86
N PHE A 8 11.50 -21.12 -13.64
CA PHE A 8 12.72 -21.79 -13.19
C PHE A 8 12.39 -22.74 -12.04
N ASP A 9 12.95 -23.93 -12.08
CA ASP A 9 12.74 -24.93 -11.04
C ASP A 9 13.77 -24.75 -9.92
N ALA A 10 13.31 -24.25 -8.78
CA ALA A 10 14.07 -24.26 -7.54
C ALA A 10 13.82 -25.58 -6.82
N VAL A 11 14.88 -26.25 -6.34
CA VAL A 11 14.76 -27.59 -5.73
C VAL A 11 14.58 -27.44 -4.22
N ALA A 12 13.46 -27.95 -3.69
CA ALA A 12 13.20 -28.06 -2.27
C ALA A 12 14.11 -29.14 -1.60
N LYS A 13 14.20 -29.10 -0.27
CA LYS A 13 15.02 -30.05 0.50
C LYS A 13 14.62 -31.54 0.32
N ASP A 14 13.37 -31.76 -0.03
CA ASP A 14 12.82 -33.08 -0.33
C ASP A 14 12.97 -33.51 -1.80
N GLY A 15 13.67 -32.70 -2.62
CA GLY A 15 13.91 -32.92 -4.04
C GLY A 15 12.79 -32.49 -4.98
N ARG A 16 11.70 -31.95 -4.49
CA ARG A 16 10.61 -31.40 -5.34
C ARG A 16 11.04 -30.16 -6.06
N ALA A 17 10.65 -30.01 -7.32
CA ALA A 17 10.79 -28.78 -8.06
C ALA A 17 9.70 -27.79 -7.65
N LEU A 18 10.10 -26.59 -7.26
CA LEU A 18 9.21 -25.48 -6.97
C LEU A 18 9.33 -24.43 -8.08
N PRO A 19 8.29 -24.20 -8.88
CA PRO A 19 8.36 -23.25 -9.99
C PRO A 19 8.47 -21.82 -9.48
N LEU A 20 9.47 -21.12 -9.99
CA LEU A 20 9.78 -19.73 -9.74
C LEU A 20 9.62 -18.94 -11.03
N GLU A 21 8.70 -17.99 -11.08
CA GLU A 21 8.58 -17.08 -12.21
C GLU A 21 9.54 -15.90 -12.07
N ALA A 22 10.25 -15.57 -13.14
CA ALA A 22 11.10 -14.40 -13.23
C ALA A 22 10.90 -13.69 -14.57
N GLU A 23 10.92 -12.36 -14.54
CA GLU A 23 10.74 -11.52 -15.72
C GLU A 23 12.09 -11.09 -16.28
N TRP A 24 12.26 -11.23 -17.60
CA TRP A 24 13.42 -10.75 -18.31
C TRP A 24 13.50 -9.23 -18.30
N LYS A 25 14.72 -8.71 -18.12
CA LYS A 25 15.03 -7.29 -18.29
C LYS A 25 16.34 -7.13 -19.03
N ALA A 26 16.37 -6.18 -19.95
CA ALA A 26 17.62 -5.78 -20.60
C ALA A 26 18.54 -5.08 -19.58
N VAL A 27 19.74 -5.61 -19.43
CA VAL A 27 20.81 -5.04 -18.62
C VAL A 27 22.02 -4.73 -19.47
N GLU A 28 22.95 -3.94 -18.97
CA GLU A 28 24.20 -3.66 -19.69
C GLU A 28 24.93 -4.97 -20.05
N GLY A 29 25.25 -5.12 -21.35
CA GLY A 29 25.85 -6.33 -21.89
C GLY A 29 24.87 -7.37 -22.42
N SER A 30 23.55 -7.22 -22.19
CA SER A 30 22.53 -8.07 -22.83
C SER A 30 22.23 -7.60 -24.26
N ARG A 31 21.65 -8.52 -25.06
CA ARG A 31 21.47 -8.36 -26.51
C ARG A 31 20.66 -7.12 -26.92
N TYR A 32 19.64 -6.78 -26.16
CA TYR A 32 18.70 -5.70 -26.49
C TYR A 32 18.86 -4.45 -25.63
N PHE A 33 19.88 -4.39 -24.77
CA PHE A 33 20.10 -3.22 -23.93
C PHE A 33 20.30 -1.94 -24.76
N GLY A 34 19.56 -0.89 -24.44
CA GLY A 34 19.63 0.40 -25.12
C GLY A 34 19.09 0.41 -26.55
N THR A 35 18.46 -0.67 -27.02
CA THR A 35 17.92 -0.73 -28.39
C THR A 35 16.53 -0.10 -28.49
N PRO A 36 16.15 0.46 -29.67
CA PRO A 36 14.82 1.05 -29.88
C PRO A 36 13.69 0.01 -29.92
N CYS A 37 14.00 -1.30 -29.96
CA CYS A 37 13.01 -2.38 -29.93
C CYS A 37 12.27 -2.47 -28.59
N LEU A 38 12.83 -1.89 -27.54
CA LEU A 38 12.24 -1.93 -26.20
C LEU A 38 11.26 -0.78 -25.99
N TYR A 39 10.16 -1.09 -25.32
CA TYR A 39 9.23 -0.11 -24.76
C TYR A 39 9.79 0.46 -23.44
N LYS A 40 10.30 -0.44 -22.60
CA LYS A 40 11.10 -0.20 -21.39
C LYS A 40 12.10 -1.36 -21.28
N ASP A 41 12.94 -1.37 -20.28
CA ASP A 41 13.98 -2.40 -20.11
C ASP A 41 13.42 -3.84 -20.06
N ASN A 42 12.15 -4.03 -19.78
CA ASN A 42 11.49 -5.33 -19.60
C ASN A 42 10.41 -5.67 -20.65
N GLY A 43 10.25 -4.87 -21.67
CA GLY A 43 9.17 -5.09 -22.66
C GLY A 43 9.57 -4.73 -24.08
N PHE A 44 9.25 -5.62 -25.02
CA PHE A 44 9.42 -5.39 -26.45
C PHE A 44 8.20 -4.66 -27.03
N LYS A 45 8.42 -3.83 -28.04
CA LYS A 45 7.34 -3.18 -28.81
C LYS A 45 6.60 -4.17 -29.70
N GLU A 46 7.32 -5.20 -30.20
CA GLU A 46 6.83 -6.21 -31.12
C GLU A 46 6.99 -7.60 -30.53
N GLU A 47 5.98 -8.47 -30.70
CA GLU A 47 5.99 -9.83 -30.18
C GLU A 47 7.10 -10.68 -30.81
N GLU A 48 7.38 -10.48 -32.07
CA GLU A 48 8.40 -11.22 -32.81
C GLU A 48 9.76 -11.13 -32.13
N ARG A 49 10.14 -9.95 -31.64
CA ARG A 49 11.41 -9.75 -30.91
C ARG A 49 11.45 -10.53 -29.59
N ALA A 50 10.34 -10.60 -28.89
CA ALA A 50 10.24 -11.42 -27.67
C ALA A 50 10.37 -12.91 -28.01
N ARG A 51 9.79 -13.38 -29.13
CA ARG A 51 9.92 -14.76 -29.61
C ARG A 51 11.33 -15.08 -30.08
N GLU A 52 11.99 -14.16 -30.78
CA GLU A 52 13.41 -14.30 -31.17
C GLU A 52 14.32 -14.48 -29.92
N LEU A 53 14.10 -13.69 -28.88
CA LEU A 53 14.83 -13.82 -27.63
C LEU A 53 14.60 -15.20 -27.00
N ILE A 54 13.37 -15.67 -26.94
CA ILE A 54 13.04 -17.01 -26.42
C ILE A 54 13.71 -18.10 -27.24
N ALA A 55 13.68 -18.01 -28.58
CA ALA A 55 14.34 -18.96 -29.46
C ALA A 55 15.85 -19.02 -29.16
N TYR A 56 16.49 -17.87 -29.07
CA TYR A 56 17.92 -17.78 -28.70
C TYR A 56 18.21 -18.37 -27.32
N LEU A 57 17.36 -18.12 -26.34
CA LEU A 57 17.52 -18.67 -24.98
C LEU A 57 17.34 -20.20 -24.92
N LYS A 58 16.50 -20.76 -25.79
CA LYS A 58 16.26 -22.20 -25.88
C LYS A 58 17.37 -22.97 -26.57
N GLU A 59 18.28 -22.31 -27.27
CA GLU A 59 19.42 -22.97 -27.92
C GLU A 59 20.43 -23.47 -26.88
N GLY A 60 20.93 -24.68 -27.09
CA GLY A 60 21.99 -25.33 -26.30
C GLY A 60 21.47 -25.99 -25.00
N GLU A 61 21.97 -27.18 -24.76
CA GLU A 61 21.71 -27.98 -23.55
C GLU A 61 22.89 -27.93 -22.58
N PRO A 62 22.67 -27.99 -21.27
CA PRO A 62 21.38 -28.07 -20.59
C PRO A 62 20.65 -26.73 -20.55
N LEU A 63 19.29 -26.79 -20.50
CA LEU A 63 18.46 -25.58 -20.41
C LEU A 63 18.41 -25.09 -18.97
N THR A 64 19.42 -24.31 -18.58
CA THR A 64 19.64 -23.84 -17.21
C THR A 64 19.96 -22.36 -17.15
N ALA A 65 19.76 -21.77 -15.96
CA ALA A 65 20.19 -20.41 -15.64
C ALA A 65 20.96 -20.39 -14.31
N ALA A 66 21.94 -19.51 -14.21
CA ALA A 66 22.73 -19.35 -12.99
C ALA A 66 22.18 -18.22 -12.12
N VAL A 67 22.25 -18.37 -10.81
CA VAL A 67 21.97 -17.28 -9.85
C VAL A 67 23.13 -16.28 -9.89
N VAL A 68 22.86 -15.07 -10.35
CA VAL A 68 23.82 -13.96 -10.38
C VAL A 68 23.90 -13.27 -9.04
N SER A 69 22.75 -12.89 -8.53
CA SER A 69 22.64 -12.19 -7.26
C SER A 69 21.37 -12.55 -6.50
N LYS A 70 21.44 -12.47 -5.19
CA LYS A 70 20.30 -12.55 -4.28
C LYS A 70 20.42 -11.44 -3.25
N GLU A 71 19.47 -10.53 -3.26
CA GLU A 71 19.39 -9.48 -2.28
C GLU A 71 18.23 -9.72 -1.32
N LYS A 72 18.47 -9.41 -0.04
CA LYS A 72 17.45 -9.38 1.00
C LYS A 72 17.45 -8.01 1.63
N LYS A 73 16.33 -7.29 1.52
CA LYS A 73 16.18 -5.94 2.09
C LYS A 73 15.03 -5.93 3.10
N LYS A 74 15.24 -5.28 4.23
CA LYS A 74 14.18 -4.99 5.21
C LYS A 74 13.51 -3.69 4.81
N GLU A 75 12.19 -3.72 4.60
CA GLU A 75 11.37 -2.55 4.33
C GLU A 75 10.42 -2.34 5.50
N THR A 76 10.38 -1.13 6.05
CA THR A 76 9.47 -0.78 7.15
C THR A 76 8.40 0.18 6.66
N LYS A 77 7.14 -0.10 6.99
CA LYS A 77 6.00 0.77 6.67
C LYS A 77 5.40 1.30 7.98
N ASN A 78 5.57 2.59 8.21
CA ASN A 78 5.00 3.25 9.38
C ASN A 78 3.46 3.31 9.29
N PRO A 79 2.76 3.36 10.43
CA PRO A 79 1.34 3.71 10.45
C PRO A 79 1.11 5.03 9.70
N PRO A 80 0.05 5.14 8.89
CA PRO A 80 -0.27 6.39 8.21
C PRO A 80 -0.54 7.51 9.23
N LEU A 81 -0.44 8.76 8.78
CA LEU A 81 -0.87 9.90 9.60
C LEU A 81 -2.36 9.78 9.93
N LEU A 82 -2.79 10.48 10.96
CA LEU A 82 -4.19 10.52 11.38
C LEU A 82 -5.09 11.09 10.26
N TYR A 83 -6.39 10.94 10.42
CA TYR A 83 -7.34 11.47 9.44
C TYR A 83 -7.49 12.99 9.56
N ASN A 84 -7.40 13.65 8.42
CA ASN A 84 -8.13 14.89 8.16
C ASN A 84 -9.43 14.56 7.42
N LEU A 85 -10.22 15.56 7.06
CA LEU A 85 -11.50 15.31 6.40
C LEU A 85 -11.32 14.70 5.02
N ALA A 86 -10.39 15.17 4.19
CA ALA A 86 -10.19 14.70 2.82
C ALA A 86 -9.77 13.21 2.77
N GLU A 87 -8.83 12.81 3.62
CA GLU A 87 -8.42 11.40 3.73
C GLU A 87 -9.56 10.50 4.21
N LEU A 88 -10.33 10.96 5.21
CA LEU A 88 -11.48 10.20 5.70
C LEU A 88 -12.55 10.03 4.62
N GLN A 89 -12.88 11.11 3.89
CA GLN A 89 -13.82 11.06 2.77
C GLN A 89 -13.37 10.10 1.66
N ASN A 90 -12.08 10.13 1.30
CA ASN A 90 -11.53 9.20 0.31
C ASN A 90 -11.63 7.75 0.76
N ASP A 91 -11.25 7.44 1.99
CA ASP A 91 -11.29 6.07 2.52
C ASP A 91 -12.74 5.58 2.67
N CYS A 92 -13.66 6.42 3.15
CA CYS A 92 -15.08 6.10 3.21
C CYS A 92 -15.68 5.85 1.81
N SER A 93 -15.30 6.65 0.82
CA SER A 93 -15.73 6.45 -0.57
C SER A 93 -15.25 5.12 -1.13
N LYS A 94 -13.99 4.73 -0.85
CA LYS A 94 -13.43 3.45 -1.29
C LYS A 94 -14.10 2.25 -0.60
N MET A 95 -14.24 2.32 0.73
CA MET A 95 -14.71 1.18 1.54
C MET A 95 -16.23 1.01 1.52
N PHE A 96 -16.97 2.11 1.56
CA PHE A 96 -18.42 2.09 1.75
C PHE A 96 -19.21 2.57 0.54
N LYS A 97 -18.52 3.03 -0.54
CA LYS A 97 -19.12 3.54 -1.77
C LYS A 97 -20.08 4.73 -1.55
N ILE A 98 -19.78 5.53 -0.54
CA ILE A 98 -20.53 6.76 -0.21
C ILE A 98 -19.84 8.00 -0.80
N SER A 99 -20.62 9.05 -1.01
CA SER A 99 -20.09 10.34 -1.47
C SER A 99 -19.29 11.05 -0.37
N PRO A 100 -18.38 11.98 -0.74
CA PRO A 100 -17.70 12.82 0.25
C PRO A 100 -18.65 13.65 1.13
N ASP A 101 -19.76 14.11 0.57
CA ASP A 101 -20.78 14.84 1.30
C ASP A 101 -21.47 13.96 2.36
N GLU A 102 -21.83 12.74 2.00
CA GLU A 102 -22.38 11.76 2.91
C GLU A 102 -21.39 11.39 4.03
N ALA A 103 -20.11 11.18 3.68
CA ALA A 103 -19.07 10.94 4.67
C ALA A 103 -18.91 12.11 5.67
N LEU A 104 -18.96 13.36 5.18
CA LEU A 104 -18.95 14.55 6.03
C LEU A 104 -20.16 14.57 6.96
N LYS A 105 -21.35 14.30 6.45
CA LYS A 105 -22.57 14.25 7.27
C LYS A 105 -22.44 13.23 8.39
N VAL A 106 -22.00 12.03 8.08
CA VAL A 106 -21.79 10.95 9.06
C VAL A 106 -20.81 11.37 10.15
N VAL A 107 -19.64 11.89 9.78
CA VAL A 107 -18.63 12.29 10.77
C VAL A 107 -19.07 13.51 11.59
N GLN A 108 -19.85 14.43 11.00
CA GLN A 108 -20.46 15.54 11.72
C GLN A 108 -21.44 15.07 12.80
N GLU A 109 -22.28 14.09 12.50
CA GLU A 109 -23.18 13.46 13.46
C GLU A 109 -22.44 12.74 14.59
N LEU A 110 -21.31 12.08 14.29
CA LEU A 110 -20.44 11.49 15.31
C LEU A 110 -19.79 12.56 16.21
N TYR A 111 -19.41 13.71 15.64
CA TYR A 111 -18.90 14.85 16.40
C TYR A 111 -19.96 15.44 17.35
N GLU A 112 -21.19 15.62 16.89
CA GLU A 112 -22.31 16.11 17.70
C GLU A 112 -22.64 15.18 18.88
N LYS A 113 -22.43 13.86 18.68
CA LYS A 113 -22.48 12.84 19.74
C LYS A 113 -21.23 12.82 20.64
N LYS A 114 -20.29 13.75 20.45
CA LYS A 114 -19.02 13.85 21.19
C LYS A 114 -18.10 12.63 21.05
N MET A 115 -18.28 11.82 20.02
CA MET A 115 -17.50 10.59 19.82
C MET A 115 -16.18 10.83 19.12
N VAL A 116 -16.10 11.87 18.26
CA VAL A 116 -14.89 12.26 17.53
C VAL A 116 -14.62 13.74 17.70
N THR A 117 -13.42 14.18 17.36
CA THR A 117 -13.01 15.58 17.32
C THR A 117 -13.63 16.32 16.13
N TYR A 118 -13.51 17.62 16.07
CA TYR A 118 -14.07 18.45 14.99
C TYR A 118 -13.62 17.98 13.60
N PRO A 119 -14.56 17.65 12.69
CA PRO A 119 -14.21 16.96 11.47
C PRO A 119 -13.69 17.83 10.33
N ARG A 120 -13.98 19.13 10.32
CA ARG A 120 -13.56 20.03 9.22
C ARG A 120 -12.16 20.54 9.47
N THR A 121 -11.17 19.69 9.34
CA THR A 121 -9.76 19.99 9.53
C THR A 121 -8.93 19.46 8.39
N ASP A 122 -7.89 20.20 8.00
CA ASP A 122 -6.86 19.76 7.06
C ASP A 122 -5.65 19.13 7.80
N ALA A 123 -5.58 19.26 9.14
CA ALA A 123 -4.50 18.72 9.95
C ALA A 123 -4.58 17.19 10.07
N ARG A 124 -3.42 16.53 9.96
CA ARG A 124 -3.26 15.07 10.10
C ARG A 124 -2.44 14.68 11.31
N VAL A 125 -2.23 15.62 12.22
CA VAL A 125 -1.42 15.49 13.42
C VAL A 125 -2.16 16.00 14.65
N LEU A 126 -1.65 15.68 15.83
CA LEU A 126 -2.12 16.16 17.11
C LEU A 126 -1.25 17.32 17.60
N SER A 127 -1.79 18.14 18.51
CA SER A 127 -1.01 19.12 19.24
C SER A 127 -0.26 18.47 20.41
N THR A 128 0.79 19.12 20.87
CA THR A 128 1.53 18.73 22.07
C THR A 128 0.59 18.69 23.30
N ALA A 129 -0.36 19.61 23.39
CA ALA A 129 -1.35 19.63 24.48
C ALA A 129 -2.24 18.39 24.48
N VAL A 130 -2.77 18.00 23.31
CA VAL A 130 -3.60 16.79 23.15
C VAL A 130 -2.77 15.53 23.42
N ALA A 131 -1.51 15.48 22.96
CA ALA A 131 -0.64 14.32 23.18
C ALA A 131 -0.38 14.04 24.67
N LYS A 132 -0.31 15.07 25.52
CA LYS A 132 -0.18 14.92 26.99
C LYS A 132 -1.39 14.25 27.64
N GLU A 133 -2.57 14.46 27.08
CA GLU A 133 -3.83 13.93 27.61
C GLU A 133 -4.32 12.66 26.88
N ILE A 134 -3.55 12.17 25.91
CA ILE A 134 -3.97 11.12 24.98
C ILE A 134 -4.42 9.83 25.64
N ARG A 135 -3.90 9.54 26.84
CA ARG A 135 -4.31 8.39 27.64
C ARG A 135 -5.82 8.38 27.91
N LYS A 136 -6.43 9.56 28.08
CA LYS A 136 -7.89 9.69 28.32
C LYS A 136 -8.67 9.21 27.08
N ASN A 137 -8.22 9.62 25.87
CA ASN A 137 -8.84 9.20 24.63
C ASN A 137 -8.74 7.67 24.45
N ILE A 138 -7.55 7.11 24.72
CA ILE A 138 -7.31 5.66 24.59
C ILE A 138 -8.16 4.90 25.60
N SER A 139 -8.07 5.24 26.89
CA SER A 139 -8.79 4.53 27.96
C SER A 139 -10.31 4.63 27.81
N GLY A 140 -10.81 5.77 27.32
CA GLY A 140 -12.24 5.95 27.03
C GLY A 140 -12.78 4.93 26.02
N LEU A 141 -11.96 4.46 25.07
CA LEU A 141 -12.37 3.43 24.10
C LEU A 141 -12.48 2.01 24.68
N SER A 142 -12.12 1.78 25.95
CA SER A 142 -12.27 0.46 26.60
C SER A 142 -13.71 -0.04 26.62
N GLY A 143 -14.68 0.87 26.61
CA GLY A 143 -16.12 0.55 26.53
C GLY A 143 -16.58 0.15 25.13
N TYR A 144 -15.78 0.38 24.07
CA TYR A 144 -16.12 -0.01 22.71
C TYR A 144 -15.55 -1.38 22.39
N SER A 145 -16.40 -2.40 22.38
CA SER A 145 -16.02 -3.82 22.29
C SER A 145 -15.03 -4.14 21.16
N PRO A 146 -15.19 -3.64 19.90
CA PRO A 146 -14.29 -3.94 18.81
C PRO A 146 -12.85 -3.42 19.02
N MET A 147 -12.64 -2.45 19.91
CA MET A 147 -11.34 -1.82 20.17
C MET A 147 -10.72 -2.24 21.51
N ARG A 148 -11.47 -2.90 22.38
CA ARG A 148 -11.09 -3.19 23.77
C ARG A 148 -9.73 -3.90 23.88
N ALA A 149 -9.50 -4.95 23.11
CA ALA A 149 -8.26 -5.71 23.16
C ALA A 149 -7.04 -4.84 22.80
N PHE A 150 -7.14 -4.04 21.74
CA PHE A 150 -6.09 -3.13 21.30
C PHE A 150 -5.81 -2.03 22.33
N VAL A 151 -6.87 -1.49 22.94
CA VAL A 151 -6.74 -0.48 24.01
C VAL A 151 -6.00 -1.05 25.20
N GLN A 152 -6.33 -2.28 25.63
CA GLN A 152 -5.65 -2.94 26.74
C GLN A 152 -4.16 -3.16 26.44
N GLU A 153 -3.82 -3.64 25.24
CA GLU A 153 -2.44 -3.84 24.79
C GLU A 153 -1.66 -2.52 24.81
N ILE A 154 -2.24 -1.43 24.27
CA ILE A 154 -1.60 -0.11 24.25
C ILE A 154 -1.38 0.45 25.65
N LEU A 155 -2.37 0.33 26.55
CA LEU A 155 -2.27 0.86 27.91
C LEU A 155 -1.30 0.08 28.80
N GLN A 156 -1.11 -1.22 28.54
CA GLN A 156 -0.07 -2.04 29.19
C GLN A 156 1.33 -1.70 28.68
N GLY A 157 1.44 -1.24 27.44
CA GLY A 157 2.68 -0.75 26.87
C GLY A 157 3.00 0.70 27.25
N SER A 158 4.12 1.21 26.72
CA SER A 158 4.60 2.57 26.97
C SER A 158 4.58 3.48 25.72
N SER A 159 4.11 2.98 24.58
CA SER A 159 4.16 3.72 23.30
C SER A 159 3.41 5.06 23.34
N TRP A 160 2.29 5.12 24.04
CA TRP A 160 1.50 6.36 24.19
C TRP A 160 2.20 7.45 24.99
N GLN A 161 3.13 7.10 25.90
CA GLN A 161 3.89 8.06 26.72
C GLN A 161 4.87 8.89 25.87
N ASN A 162 5.35 8.31 24.77
CA ASN A 162 6.32 8.95 23.88
C ASN A 162 5.68 9.63 22.66
N LEU A 163 4.35 9.70 22.59
CA LEU A 163 3.60 10.22 21.44
C LEU A 163 4.05 11.60 21.01
N ALA A 164 4.32 12.50 21.95
CA ALA A 164 4.75 13.88 21.67
C ALA A 164 6.08 13.97 20.88
N LYS A 165 6.90 12.92 20.90
CA LYS A 165 8.19 12.85 20.17
C LYS A 165 8.06 12.20 18.79
N THR A 166 6.86 11.83 18.38
CA THR A 166 6.62 11.11 17.14
C THR A 166 6.17 12.05 16.03
N ARG A 167 6.16 11.56 14.79
CA ARG A 167 5.64 12.27 13.60
C ARG A 167 4.14 12.61 13.66
N TYR A 168 3.41 12.08 14.63
CA TYR A 168 1.97 12.28 14.81
C TYR A 168 1.63 13.52 15.64
N VAL A 169 2.65 14.21 16.14
CA VAL A 169 2.49 15.47 16.92
C VAL A 169 3.32 16.58 16.29
N ASN A 170 2.65 17.65 15.86
CA ASN A 170 3.31 18.80 15.28
C ASN A 170 2.43 20.05 15.35
N ASP A 171 2.67 20.91 16.35
CA ASP A 171 1.90 22.13 16.54
C ASP A 171 1.96 23.09 15.34
N LYS A 172 3.06 23.08 14.55
CA LYS A 172 3.24 23.95 13.38
C LYS A 172 2.34 23.57 12.18
N GLN A 173 1.81 22.35 12.16
CA GLN A 173 0.91 21.85 11.12
C GLN A 173 -0.56 21.98 11.49
N ILE A 174 -0.86 22.63 12.61
CA ILE A 174 -2.23 22.87 13.09
C ILE A 174 -2.52 24.36 12.97
N THR A 175 -3.56 24.68 12.22
CA THR A 175 -4.09 26.06 12.16
C THR A 175 -5.13 26.28 13.26
N ASP A 176 -6.31 25.68 13.10
CA ASP A 176 -7.44 25.84 14.03
C ASP A 176 -7.76 24.55 14.78
N HIS A 177 -7.70 23.41 14.09
CA HIS A 177 -8.08 22.11 14.60
C HIS A 177 -7.03 21.05 14.26
N TYR A 178 -6.81 20.12 15.19
CA TYR A 178 -5.98 18.94 14.96
C TYR A 178 -6.78 17.82 14.27
N ALA A 179 -6.13 16.71 14.00
CA ALA A 179 -6.69 15.57 13.26
C ALA A 179 -8.00 15.03 13.86
N ILE A 180 -8.78 14.33 13.03
CA ILE A 180 -9.98 13.61 13.44
C ILE A 180 -9.59 12.36 14.20
N VAL A 181 -9.88 12.32 15.50
CA VAL A 181 -9.61 11.18 16.39
C VAL A 181 -10.80 10.93 17.30
N PRO A 182 -10.95 9.70 17.84
CA PRO A 182 -11.98 9.44 18.85
C PRO A 182 -11.64 10.20 20.14
N THR A 183 -12.65 10.74 20.77
CA THR A 183 -12.53 11.46 22.05
C THR A 183 -12.44 10.51 23.25
N GLY A 184 -12.86 9.28 23.09
CA GLY A 184 -13.10 8.33 24.20
C GLY A 184 -14.37 8.61 24.99
N GLN A 185 -15.19 9.56 24.52
CA GLN A 185 -16.48 9.94 25.13
C GLN A 185 -17.65 9.55 24.20
N GLY A 186 -18.85 9.84 24.62
CA GLY A 186 -20.07 9.64 23.80
C GLY A 186 -20.46 8.18 23.56
N LEU A 187 -19.81 7.21 24.19
CA LEU A 187 -20.08 5.77 23.97
C LEU A 187 -21.50 5.33 24.36
N GLY A 188 -22.21 6.10 25.16
CA GLY A 188 -23.64 5.87 25.43
C GLY A 188 -24.51 5.95 24.16
N SER A 189 -24.05 6.65 23.13
CA SER A 189 -24.76 6.77 21.85
C SER A 189 -24.50 5.59 20.89
N LEU A 190 -23.63 4.64 21.20
CA LEU A 190 -23.28 3.50 20.32
C LEU A 190 -24.52 2.73 19.85
N ARG A 191 -25.50 2.50 20.73
CA ARG A 191 -26.73 1.76 20.40
C ARG A 191 -27.67 2.53 19.46
N GLN A 192 -27.45 3.82 19.28
CA GLN A 192 -28.25 4.72 18.44
C GLN A 192 -27.56 4.99 17.08
N LEU A 193 -26.37 4.44 16.87
CA LEU A 193 -25.66 4.61 15.61
C LEU A 193 -26.31 3.76 14.51
N THR A 194 -26.39 4.35 13.32
CA THR A 194 -26.67 3.55 12.13
C THR A 194 -25.48 2.62 11.81
N PRO A 195 -25.68 1.53 11.06
CA PRO A 195 -24.57 0.67 10.66
C PRO A 195 -23.43 1.41 9.93
N LEU A 196 -23.76 2.44 9.16
CA LEU A 196 -22.76 3.25 8.48
C LEU A 196 -21.98 4.14 9.46
N GLN A 197 -22.65 4.80 10.40
CA GLN A 197 -22.00 5.59 11.44
C GLN A 197 -21.04 4.74 12.27
N GLU A 198 -21.45 3.53 12.65
CA GLU A 198 -20.59 2.61 13.39
C GLU A 198 -19.35 2.20 12.59
N LYS A 199 -19.50 1.87 11.29
CA LYS A 199 -18.38 1.54 10.42
C LYS A 199 -17.39 2.70 10.28
N VAL A 200 -17.87 3.93 10.07
CA VAL A 200 -17.02 5.12 9.98
C VAL A 200 -16.30 5.38 11.31
N TYR A 201 -17.01 5.27 12.43
CA TYR A 201 -16.41 5.40 13.76
C TYR A 201 -15.30 4.35 13.98
N GLN A 202 -15.56 3.11 13.59
CA GLN A 202 -14.57 2.02 13.68
C GLN A 202 -13.31 2.33 12.84
N VAL A 203 -13.46 2.87 11.63
CA VAL A 203 -12.34 3.27 10.78
C VAL A 203 -11.49 4.36 11.44
N ILE A 204 -12.14 5.36 12.03
CA ILE A 204 -11.44 6.43 12.76
C ILE A 204 -10.69 5.86 13.98
N CYS A 205 -11.34 5.00 14.76
CA CYS A 205 -10.70 4.37 15.92
C CYS A 205 -9.50 3.51 15.53
N ARG A 206 -9.60 2.71 14.46
CA ARG A 206 -8.49 1.88 13.97
C ARG A 206 -7.30 2.72 13.51
N ARG A 207 -7.55 3.80 12.75
CA ARG A 207 -6.50 4.73 12.33
C ARG A 207 -5.82 5.37 13.53
N PHE A 208 -6.56 5.80 14.53
CA PHE A 208 -6.05 6.39 15.77
C PHE A 208 -5.22 5.38 16.58
N LEU A 209 -5.73 4.19 16.83
CA LEU A 209 -5.00 3.20 17.61
C LEU A 209 -3.75 2.67 16.90
N SER A 210 -3.74 2.68 15.56
CA SER A 210 -2.59 2.21 14.76
C SER A 210 -1.30 2.96 15.07
N ILE A 211 -1.35 4.27 15.42
CA ILE A 211 -0.14 5.07 15.66
C ILE A 211 0.64 4.64 16.92
N PHE A 212 0.04 3.86 17.81
CA PHE A 212 0.66 3.33 19.02
C PHE A 212 1.33 1.97 18.81
N TYR A 213 1.23 1.39 17.61
CA TYR A 213 1.87 0.15 17.25
C TYR A 213 3.15 0.38 16.45
N PRO A 214 4.10 -0.57 16.49
CA PRO A 214 5.31 -0.48 15.69
C PRO A 214 4.99 -0.52 14.19
N PRO A 215 5.93 -0.07 13.33
CA PRO A 215 5.81 -0.22 11.89
C PRO A 215 5.59 -1.67 11.47
N ALA A 216 4.89 -1.89 10.36
CA ALA A 216 4.90 -3.18 9.68
C ALA A 216 6.26 -3.40 9.03
N VAL A 217 6.78 -4.62 9.16
CA VAL A 217 8.08 -5.00 8.61
C VAL A 217 7.90 -6.03 7.52
N TYR A 218 8.43 -5.72 6.34
CA TYR A 218 8.47 -6.62 5.21
C TYR A 218 9.91 -7.05 4.93
N GLN A 219 10.07 -8.30 4.50
CA GLN A 219 11.30 -8.78 3.88
C GLN A 219 11.09 -8.78 2.38
N LYS A 220 11.88 -7.99 1.65
CA LYS A 220 11.91 -7.99 0.19
C LYS A 220 13.11 -8.81 -0.25
N TYR A 221 12.84 -9.84 -1.07
CA TYR A 221 13.86 -10.65 -1.73
C TYR A 221 13.86 -10.29 -3.21
N THR A 222 15.03 -10.08 -3.77
CA THR A 222 15.22 -9.93 -5.21
C THR A 222 16.22 -10.99 -5.65
N LEU A 223 15.85 -11.79 -6.63
CA LEU A 223 16.68 -12.81 -7.24
C LEU A 223 16.96 -12.41 -8.69
N GLU A 224 18.21 -12.51 -9.10
CA GLU A 224 18.65 -12.29 -10.45
C GLU A 224 19.26 -13.58 -11.00
N LEU A 225 18.73 -14.03 -12.12
CA LEU A 225 19.16 -15.22 -12.84
C LEU A 225 19.72 -14.83 -14.19
N GLU A 226 20.76 -15.50 -14.66
CA GLU A 226 21.37 -15.27 -15.97
C GLU A 226 21.39 -16.54 -16.81
N ARG A 227 21.00 -16.41 -18.08
CA ARG A 227 21.27 -17.39 -19.14
C ARG A 227 21.75 -16.65 -20.39
N LYS A 228 22.90 -17.02 -20.93
CA LYS A 228 23.49 -16.40 -22.15
C LYS A 228 23.61 -14.87 -22.08
N LYS A 229 23.97 -14.31 -20.94
CA LYS A 229 24.02 -12.87 -20.66
C LYS A 229 22.65 -12.15 -20.70
N GLU A 230 21.57 -12.90 -20.73
CA GLU A 230 20.23 -12.37 -20.59
C GLU A 230 19.75 -12.60 -19.16
N HIS A 231 19.18 -11.55 -18.54
CA HIS A 231 18.90 -11.54 -17.12
C HIS A 231 17.40 -11.61 -16.82
N PHE A 232 17.07 -12.39 -15.80
CA PHE A 232 15.70 -12.54 -15.30
C PHE A 232 15.64 -12.14 -13.84
N PHE A 233 14.62 -11.40 -13.48
CA PHE A 233 14.44 -10.87 -12.13
C PHE A 233 13.15 -11.40 -11.51
N ALA A 234 13.24 -11.91 -10.29
CA ALA A 234 12.11 -12.28 -9.47
C ALA A 234 12.11 -11.48 -8.17
N GLY A 235 10.98 -10.96 -7.78
CA GLY A 235 10.84 -10.19 -6.55
C GLY A 235 9.73 -10.75 -5.65
N PHE A 236 10.03 -10.91 -4.36
CA PHE A 236 9.08 -11.39 -3.35
C PHE A 236 9.06 -10.44 -2.17
N LYS A 237 7.87 -10.10 -1.71
CA LYS A 237 7.68 -9.28 -0.52
C LYS A 237 6.85 -10.04 0.49
N VAL A 238 7.40 -10.23 1.67
CA VAL A 238 6.80 -11.00 2.75
C VAL A 238 6.63 -10.14 3.97
N LEU A 239 5.42 -10.12 4.53
CA LEU A 239 5.15 -9.48 5.82
C LEU A 239 5.76 -10.35 6.94
N SER A 240 6.86 -9.89 7.56
CA SER A 240 7.52 -10.58 8.67
C SER A 240 6.98 -10.17 10.03
N GLU A 241 6.67 -8.89 10.20
CA GLU A 241 6.08 -8.37 11.44
C GLU A 241 4.87 -7.48 11.06
N PRO A 242 3.65 -7.83 11.47
CA PRO A 242 2.47 -7.09 11.08
C PRO A 242 2.40 -5.69 11.70
N GLY A 243 3.00 -5.47 12.87
CA GLY A 243 2.97 -4.17 13.55
C GLY A 243 1.55 -3.59 13.64
N TYR A 244 1.40 -2.34 13.21
CA TYR A 244 0.10 -1.63 13.23
C TYR A 244 -0.98 -2.26 12.34
N LEU A 245 -0.61 -3.08 11.37
CA LEU A 245 -1.59 -3.74 10.50
C LEU A 245 -2.54 -4.66 11.27
N LYS A 246 -2.14 -5.16 12.44
CA LYS A 246 -3.03 -5.90 13.35
C LYS A 246 -4.30 -5.10 13.69
N VAL A 247 -4.18 -3.78 13.79
CA VAL A 247 -5.28 -2.88 14.14
C VAL A 247 -5.93 -2.29 12.89
N ALA A 248 -5.11 -1.91 11.90
CA ALA A 248 -5.57 -1.19 10.71
C ALA A 248 -6.39 -2.06 9.77
N ASP A 249 -6.04 -3.33 9.60
CA ASP A 249 -6.63 -4.21 8.60
C ASP A 249 -7.43 -5.35 9.24
N VAL A 250 -8.75 -5.34 8.99
CA VAL A 250 -9.67 -6.39 9.44
C VAL A 250 -9.41 -7.72 8.71
N ASN A 251 -8.82 -7.67 7.52
CA ASN A 251 -8.61 -8.84 6.65
C ASN A 251 -7.28 -9.56 6.91
N LEU A 252 -6.27 -8.88 7.48
CA LEU A 252 -4.98 -9.50 7.81
C LEU A 252 -5.06 -10.55 8.92
N ALA A 253 -6.09 -10.48 9.76
CA ALA A 253 -6.36 -11.55 10.72
C ALA A 253 -6.71 -12.90 10.04
N LYS A 254 -6.97 -12.89 8.72
CA LYS A 254 -7.41 -14.08 7.97
C LYS A 254 -6.33 -14.76 7.12
N LYS A 255 -5.25 -14.10 6.70
CA LYS A 255 -4.13 -14.77 5.98
C LYS A 255 -2.85 -13.90 5.98
N PRO A 256 -1.73 -14.33 6.57
CA PRO A 256 -0.42 -13.82 6.20
C PRO A 256 -0.13 -14.26 4.75
N GLY A 257 -0.09 -13.33 3.82
CA GLY A 257 0.15 -13.60 2.40
C GLY A 257 1.50 -13.08 1.96
N VAL A 258 2.16 -13.85 1.10
CA VAL A 258 3.33 -13.40 0.33
C VAL A 258 2.80 -12.70 -0.92
N GLU A 259 3.21 -11.47 -1.17
CA GLU A 259 2.92 -10.75 -2.41
C GLU A 259 4.12 -10.89 -3.36
N GLU A 260 3.91 -11.47 -4.55
CA GLU A 260 4.88 -11.39 -5.63
C GLU A 260 4.84 -9.98 -6.19
N THR A 261 5.96 -9.27 -6.10
CA THR A 261 6.09 -7.93 -6.68
C THR A 261 7.03 -7.97 -7.86
N PHE A 262 6.50 -7.89 -9.07
CA PHE A 262 7.25 -7.39 -10.20
C PHE A 262 7.34 -5.86 -10.06
N GLU A 263 8.52 -5.27 -10.22
CA GLU A 263 8.79 -3.86 -9.87
C GLU A 263 7.88 -2.81 -10.55
N ASP A 264 7.15 -3.17 -11.61
CA ASP A 264 6.23 -2.27 -12.33
C ASP A 264 4.77 -2.33 -11.88
N GLN A 265 4.40 -3.12 -10.86
CA GLN A 265 3.03 -3.13 -10.32
C GLN A 265 2.86 -2.10 -9.20
N LYS A 266 3.09 -0.82 -9.48
CA LYS A 266 2.66 0.30 -8.64
C LYS A 266 1.18 0.66 -8.83
N GLU A 267 0.37 -0.21 -9.39
CA GLU A 267 -1.06 0.02 -9.56
C GLU A 267 -1.87 -1.12 -8.92
N GLU A 268 -2.38 -0.82 -7.72
CA GLU A 268 -3.45 -1.59 -7.10
C GLU A 268 -4.67 -1.58 -8.04
N ASN A 269 -4.87 -2.66 -8.76
CA ASN A 269 -6.09 -2.91 -9.49
C ASN A 269 -6.90 -3.98 -8.74
N PRO A 270 -7.96 -3.62 -7.98
CA PRO A 270 -8.74 -4.58 -7.20
C PRO A 270 -9.60 -5.53 -8.05
N ASP A 271 -9.66 -5.36 -9.36
CA ASP A 271 -10.55 -6.09 -10.28
C ASP A 271 -9.86 -7.08 -11.23
N LYS A 272 -8.64 -7.53 -10.94
CA LYS A 272 -8.08 -8.63 -11.74
C LYS A 272 -8.45 -9.97 -11.09
N ASN A 273 -9.46 -10.61 -11.70
CA ASN A 273 -9.80 -12.00 -11.57
C ASN A 273 -8.54 -12.87 -11.44
N ASN A 274 -8.48 -13.65 -10.35
CA ASN A 274 -7.59 -14.76 -10.13
C ASN A 274 -7.46 -15.64 -11.38
N THR A 275 -6.39 -15.50 -12.14
CA THR A 275 -5.85 -16.63 -12.86
C THR A 275 -5.13 -17.47 -11.81
N GLU A 276 -5.66 -18.65 -11.54
CA GLU A 276 -5.12 -19.64 -10.63
C GLU A 276 -3.73 -20.08 -11.11
N SER A 277 -2.71 -19.39 -10.60
CA SER A 277 -1.37 -20.00 -10.55
C SER A 277 -1.42 -21.12 -9.52
N PRO A 278 -0.78 -22.27 -9.75
CA PRO A 278 -0.79 -23.36 -8.80
C PRO A 278 -0.36 -22.82 -7.43
N LYS A 279 -1.12 -23.16 -6.39
CA LYS A 279 -0.84 -22.79 -4.99
C LYS A 279 0.40 -23.56 -4.52
N VAL A 280 1.57 -23.10 -4.95
CA VAL A 280 2.84 -23.48 -4.32
C VAL A 280 2.78 -22.98 -2.90
N ASP A 281 3.18 -23.81 -1.94
CA ASP A 281 3.29 -23.35 -0.56
C ASP A 281 4.37 -22.24 -0.52
N ARG A 282 3.89 -21.00 -0.48
CA ARG A 282 4.72 -19.80 -0.56
C ARG A 282 5.77 -19.75 0.55
N THR A 283 5.49 -20.40 1.68
CA THR A 283 6.43 -20.50 2.80
C THR A 283 7.62 -21.39 2.43
N GLU A 284 7.35 -22.50 1.73
CA GLU A 284 8.40 -23.42 1.26
C GLU A 284 9.25 -22.77 0.17
N LEU A 285 8.64 -22.09 -0.80
CA LEU A 285 9.37 -21.33 -1.83
C LEU A 285 10.33 -20.30 -1.20
N LEU A 286 9.88 -19.57 -0.18
CA LEU A 286 10.74 -18.62 0.53
C LEU A 286 11.90 -19.26 1.25
N GLN A 287 11.72 -20.45 1.81
CA GLN A 287 12.82 -21.20 2.43
C GLN A 287 13.84 -21.61 1.38
N VAL A 288 13.40 -22.14 0.24
CA VAL A 288 14.27 -22.51 -0.87
C VAL A 288 15.02 -21.29 -1.41
N LEU A 289 14.32 -20.17 -1.61
CA LEU A 289 14.94 -18.92 -2.02
C LEU A 289 15.96 -18.39 -1.00
N ALA A 290 15.71 -18.59 0.29
CA ALA A 290 16.66 -18.23 1.34
C ALA A 290 17.95 -19.06 1.29
N ASP A 291 17.84 -20.31 0.86
CA ASP A 291 18.98 -21.27 0.78
C ASP A 291 19.80 -21.10 -0.52
N LEU A 292 19.24 -20.53 -1.61
CA LEU A 292 19.96 -20.28 -2.87
C LEU A 292 21.20 -19.42 -2.67
N LYS A 293 22.27 -19.76 -3.37
CA LYS A 293 23.56 -19.06 -3.36
C LYS A 293 23.92 -18.58 -4.76
N LYS A 294 24.82 -17.60 -4.82
CA LYS A 294 25.42 -17.16 -6.09
C LYS A 294 26.06 -18.37 -6.80
N ASN A 295 25.85 -18.45 -8.10
CA ASN A 295 26.28 -19.53 -9.00
C ASN A 295 25.48 -20.86 -8.86
N ASP A 296 24.47 -20.93 -8.03
CA ASP A 296 23.53 -22.06 -8.07
C ASP A 296 22.85 -22.10 -9.43
N ILE A 297 22.60 -23.32 -9.92
CA ILE A 297 22.02 -23.56 -11.24
C ILE A 297 20.57 -24.01 -11.09
N LEU A 298 19.68 -23.33 -11.78
CA LEU A 298 18.26 -23.67 -11.85
C LEU A 298 17.92 -24.16 -13.26
N THR A 299 17.06 -25.17 -13.36
CA THR A 299 16.52 -25.63 -14.64
C THR A 299 15.49 -24.61 -15.14
N VAL A 300 15.54 -24.26 -16.42
CA VAL A 300 14.52 -23.45 -17.08
C VAL A 300 13.41 -24.39 -17.53
N ALA A 301 12.27 -24.35 -16.82
CA ALA A 301 11.11 -25.20 -17.13
C ALA A 301 10.30 -24.66 -18.30
N ASP A 302 10.14 -23.32 -18.40
CA ASP A 302 9.39 -22.69 -19.48
C ASP A 302 9.89 -21.26 -19.75
N LEU A 303 9.72 -20.83 -21.00
CA LEU A 303 9.92 -19.46 -21.45
C LEU A 303 8.73 -19.05 -22.32
N ARG A 304 8.00 -18.02 -21.91
CA ARG A 304 6.80 -17.56 -22.61
C ARG A 304 6.74 -16.05 -22.78
N VAL A 305 6.02 -15.64 -23.79
CA VAL A 305 5.66 -14.22 -23.99
C VAL A 305 4.42 -13.90 -23.17
N LYS A 306 4.45 -12.79 -22.45
CA LYS A 306 3.28 -12.22 -21.77
C LYS A 306 2.98 -10.85 -22.36
N GLU A 307 1.83 -10.73 -23.01
CA GLU A 307 1.34 -9.47 -23.52
C GLU A 307 0.94 -8.55 -22.36
N GLY A 308 1.25 -7.26 -22.49
CA GLY A 308 0.86 -6.21 -21.58
C GLY A 308 0.34 -5.00 -22.35
N GLU A 309 -0.62 -4.33 -21.79
CA GLU A 309 -1.16 -3.08 -22.31
C GLU A 309 -0.83 -1.92 -21.38
N THR A 310 -0.53 -0.75 -21.96
CA THR A 310 -0.50 0.48 -21.20
C THR A 310 -1.92 0.94 -20.94
N SER A 311 -2.21 1.32 -19.72
CA SER A 311 -3.50 1.90 -19.37
C SER A 311 -3.38 3.42 -19.21
N PRO A 312 -4.39 4.20 -19.58
CA PRO A 312 -4.42 5.61 -19.26
C PRO A 312 -4.45 5.81 -17.73
N PRO A 313 -4.09 7.00 -17.23
CA PRO A 313 -4.26 7.33 -15.82
C PRO A 313 -5.69 7.01 -15.36
N LYS A 314 -5.82 6.48 -14.15
CA LYS A 314 -7.14 6.16 -13.59
C LYS A 314 -8.00 7.44 -13.50
N ARG A 315 -9.26 7.31 -13.86
CA ARG A 315 -10.23 8.41 -13.66
C ARG A 315 -10.36 8.72 -12.18
N TYR A 316 -10.53 9.99 -11.86
CA TYR A 316 -10.81 10.39 -10.49
C TYR A 316 -12.16 9.82 -10.04
N THR A 317 -12.16 9.23 -8.86
CA THR A 317 -13.39 9.00 -8.08
C THR A 317 -13.70 10.25 -7.26
N SER A 318 -14.90 10.39 -6.72
CA SER A 318 -15.25 11.51 -5.85
C SER A 318 -14.26 11.68 -4.69
N GLY A 319 -13.87 10.59 -4.04
CA GLY A 319 -12.90 10.62 -2.94
C GLY A 319 -11.48 11.01 -3.41
N SER A 320 -10.99 10.45 -4.51
CA SER A 320 -9.66 10.81 -5.02
C SER A 320 -9.61 12.23 -5.58
N MET A 321 -10.73 12.78 -6.08
CA MET A 321 -10.83 14.17 -6.49
C MET A 321 -10.71 15.13 -5.30
N ILE A 322 -11.31 14.82 -4.16
CA ILE A 322 -11.13 15.60 -2.92
C ILE A 322 -9.65 15.68 -2.53
N LEU A 323 -8.93 14.55 -2.59
CA LEU A 323 -7.49 14.53 -2.32
C LEU A 323 -6.69 15.32 -3.35
N ALA A 324 -7.07 15.25 -4.64
CA ALA A 324 -6.42 16.04 -5.69
C ALA A 324 -6.65 17.55 -5.48
N MET A 325 -7.85 17.96 -5.06
CA MET A 325 -8.15 19.35 -4.71
C MET A 325 -7.32 19.82 -3.51
N GLU A 326 -7.17 19.00 -2.47
CA GLU A 326 -6.33 19.32 -1.32
C GLU A 326 -4.85 19.48 -1.72
N ASN A 327 -4.37 18.64 -2.61
CA ASN A 327 -2.98 18.60 -3.05
C ASN A 327 -2.77 19.27 -4.44
N ALA A 328 -3.66 20.17 -4.86
CA ALA A 328 -3.66 20.74 -6.21
C ALA A 328 -2.32 21.39 -6.60
N GLY A 329 -1.61 21.97 -5.64
CA GLY A 329 -0.28 22.52 -5.87
C GLY A 329 0.76 21.52 -6.40
N GLN A 330 0.58 20.23 -6.13
CA GLN A 330 1.50 19.19 -6.64
C GLN A 330 1.31 18.91 -8.13
N LEU A 331 0.18 19.28 -8.71
CA LEU A 331 -0.15 19.08 -10.13
C LEU A 331 0.35 20.23 -11.02
N ILE A 332 0.90 21.28 -10.43
CA ILE A 332 1.42 22.44 -11.15
C ILE A 332 2.84 22.15 -11.61
N GLU A 333 3.09 22.23 -12.91
CA GLU A 333 4.43 21.97 -13.50
C GLU A 333 5.41 23.10 -13.20
N ASP A 334 4.93 24.35 -13.16
CA ASP A 334 5.73 25.53 -12.83
C ASP A 334 6.14 25.55 -11.35
N GLU A 335 7.44 25.57 -11.08
CA GLU A 335 7.97 25.52 -9.71
C GLU A 335 7.66 26.77 -8.87
N GLU A 336 7.62 27.95 -9.49
CA GLU A 336 7.33 29.21 -8.78
C GLU A 336 5.84 29.26 -8.38
N LEU A 337 4.94 28.92 -9.31
CA LEU A 337 3.51 28.81 -9.02
C LEU A 337 3.23 27.68 -8.02
N ARG A 338 3.94 26.57 -8.13
CA ARG A 338 3.84 25.46 -7.17
C ARG A 338 4.24 25.90 -5.76
N ALA A 339 5.30 26.69 -5.64
CA ALA A 339 5.76 27.21 -4.35
C ALA A 339 4.75 28.18 -3.72
N GLN A 340 4.07 29.01 -4.52
CA GLN A 340 3.04 29.93 -4.06
C GLN A 340 1.77 29.23 -3.58
N ILE A 341 1.38 28.10 -4.20
CA ILE A 341 0.16 27.34 -3.88
C ILE A 341 0.46 26.19 -2.90
N LYS A 342 1.72 25.99 -2.55
CA LYS A 342 2.13 24.91 -1.63
C LYS A 342 1.40 25.04 -0.28
N GLY A 343 0.51 24.11 -0.02
CA GLY A 343 -0.30 24.05 1.21
C GLY A 343 -1.69 24.71 1.12
N SER A 344 -2.04 25.34 0.00
CA SER A 344 -3.35 26.04 -0.14
C SER A 344 -4.45 25.15 -0.72
N GLY A 345 -4.15 24.29 -1.70
CA GLY A 345 -5.16 23.46 -2.37
C GLY A 345 -6.29 24.26 -3.04
N ILE A 346 -7.26 23.56 -3.61
CA ILE A 346 -8.52 24.14 -4.15
C ILE A 346 -9.61 23.96 -3.07
N GLY A 347 -10.23 25.07 -2.70
CA GLY A 347 -11.23 25.09 -1.63
C GLY A 347 -10.66 24.75 -0.25
N THR A 348 -11.52 24.69 0.74
CA THR A 348 -11.19 24.31 2.12
C THR A 348 -11.78 22.94 2.45
N SER A 349 -11.38 22.33 3.56
CA SER A 349 -12.02 21.13 4.09
C SER A 349 -13.55 21.23 4.19
N ALA A 350 -14.07 22.44 4.48
CA ALA A 350 -15.49 22.71 4.56
C ALA A 350 -16.21 22.76 3.21
N THR A 351 -15.53 23.15 2.12
CA THR A 351 -16.17 23.49 0.84
C THR A 351 -15.92 22.51 -0.29
N ARG A 352 -14.87 21.68 -0.23
CA ARG A 352 -14.49 20.77 -1.33
C ARG A 352 -15.61 19.82 -1.75
N ALA A 353 -16.30 19.21 -0.78
CA ALA A 353 -17.41 18.29 -1.07
C ALA A 353 -18.57 18.99 -1.80
N GLU A 354 -18.93 20.22 -1.39
CA GLU A 354 -19.98 21.01 -2.01
C GLU A 354 -19.58 21.48 -3.43
N ILE A 355 -18.32 21.89 -3.62
CA ILE A 355 -17.79 22.22 -4.96
C ILE A 355 -17.94 21.01 -5.90
N LEU A 356 -17.50 19.84 -5.45
CA LEU A 356 -17.59 18.61 -6.26
C LEU A 356 -19.03 18.25 -6.59
N LYS A 357 -19.95 18.36 -5.63
CA LYS A 357 -21.38 18.12 -5.84
C LYS A 357 -21.97 19.03 -6.90
N LYS A 358 -21.64 20.34 -6.88
CA LYS A 358 -22.07 21.27 -7.90
C LYS A 358 -21.55 20.93 -9.29
N LEU A 359 -20.27 20.54 -9.40
CA LEU A 359 -19.67 20.15 -10.68
C LEU A 359 -20.31 18.91 -11.31
N VAL A 360 -20.79 17.97 -10.52
CA VAL A 360 -21.45 16.76 -11.02
C VAL A 360 -22.92 17.02 -11.41
N SER A 361 -23.52 18.08 -10.91
CA SER A 361 -24.93 18.45 -11.16
C SER A 361 -25.14 19.32 -12.41
N ILE A 362 -24.05 19.72 -13.07
CA ILE A 362 -24.05 20.45 -14.35
C ILE A 362 -23.94 19.45 -15.51
#